data_0e2d48abbbad20cda33b7b6dbef5bdc8
#
_entry.id   0e2d48abbbad20cda33b7b6dbef5bdc8
#
_cell.length_a   1.000
_cell.length_b   1.000
_cell.length_c   1.000
_cell.angle_alpha   90.00
_cell.angle_beta   90.00
_cell.angle_gamma   90.00
#
_symmetry.space_group_name_H-M   'P 1'
#
loop_
_entity.id
_entity.type
_entity.pdbx_description
1 polymer ?
#
loop_
_entity_poly.entity_id
_entity_poly.type
_entity_poly.pdbx_seq_one_letter_code
_entity_poly.pdbx_strand_id
1 'polypeptide(L)'
;MKFLRKLIKSTDFWPIIVVLVFGLLAGRTLLTPGYFNMHDDLQMMRQLEMEKCFRDGQIPCRWIPDMGYGFGFPLFNFYPPLPYLIGQGIRLLSFSFVDTVKLTFLLSFLVSGVTMYLLAKEFFGKTGGVVSAIFYVWAPYHAVDVFVRGAMNEAWALAWFPLILWTSYRLIKQKKKLTKWIVGLALAWFTLLTSHNLMVLIFAPIFALWCLIFLRQKRWKTIPYLVGSGILALGLSAFFTLPAILEQKLVQVDTLIVGYYEYIAHFVSINQLLFSRFWGYGASVWETNDGMPFQIGHLHWILSLVLLVVIIFRYIKTRKVDNPLLVAAYFLLVGWFAAFMAHSRATPIWQALPP
;
A
#
# COMPACT_ATOMS: atom_id res chain seq x y z
N MET A 1 15.99 -30.77 -0.04
CA MET A 1 15.46 -31.32 1.23
C MET A 1 15.92 -30.58 2.50
N LYS A 2 17.22 -30.29 2.72
CA LYS A 2 17.69 -29.54 3.93
C LYS A 2 17.09 -28.16 4.10
N PHE A 3 16.90 -27.40 3.01
CA PHE A 3 16.29 -26.06 3.01
C PHE A 3 14.81 -26.10 3.44
N LEU A 4 14.00 -26.98 2.86
CA LEU A 4 12.60 -27.20 3.22
C LEU A 4 12.42 -27.61 4.70
N ARG A 5 13.27 -28.52 5.20
CA ARG A 5 13.24 -28.89 6.63
C ARG A 5 13.59 -27.71 7.55
N LYS A 6 14.51 -26.82 7.13
CA LYS A 6 14.85 -25.62 7.89
C LYS A 6 13.71 -24.61 7.86
N LEU A 7 13.00 -24.48 6.74
CA LEU A 7 11.84 -23.60 6.58
C LEU A 7 10.67 -24.06 7.47
N ILE A 8 10.32 -25.35 7.42
CA ILE A 8 9.23 -25.95 8.23
C ILE A 8 9.55 -25.87 9.74
N LYS A 9 10.82 -25.97 10.12
CA LYS A 9 11.27 -25.77 11.50
C LYS A 9 11.38 -24.30 11.91
N SER A 10 11.16 -23.35 11.00
CA SER A 10 11.12 -21.93 11.33
C SER A 10 9.93 -21.67 12.25
N THR A 11 10.16 -20.90 13.29
CA THR A 11 9.11 -20.57 14.28
C THR A 11 7.95 -19.77 13.68
N ASP A 12 8.12 -19.20 12.48
CA ASP A 12 7.12 -18.37 11.76
C ASP A 12 6.42 -19.13 10.62
N PHE A 13 6.78 -20.37 10.35
CA PHE A 13 6.25 -21.12 9.21
C PHE A 13 4.72 -21.23 9.24
N TRP A 14 4.16 -21.78 10.31
CA TRP A 14 2.72 -21.96 10.45
C TRP A 14 1.93 -20.64 10.49
N PRO A 15 2.35 -19.61 11.26
CA PRO A 15 1.75 -18.29 11.18
C PRO A 15 1.67 -17.73 9.76
N ILE A 16 2.76 -17.84 8.98
CA ILE A 16 2.78 -17.35 7.59
C ILE A 16 1.82 -18.16 6.71
N ILE A 17 1.76 -19.48 6.85
CA ILE A 17 0.81 -20.32 6.11
C ILE A 17 -0.64 -19.88 6.38
N VAL A 18 -1.00 -19.65 7.65
CA VAL A 18 -2.33 -19.16 8.01
C VAL A 18 -2.62 -17.82 7.33
N VAL A 19 -1.67 -16.88 7.37
CA VAL A 19 -1.81 -15.55 6.72
C VAL A 19 -2.00 -15.71 5.20
N LEU A 20 -1.21 -16.57 4.56
CA LEU A 20 -1.35 -16.84 3.12
C LEU A 20 -2.69 -17.47 2.76
N VAL A 21 -3.20 -18.40 3.58
CA VAL A 21 -4.53 -19.01 3.38
C VAL A 21 -5.61 -17.92 3.46
N PHE A 22 -5.58 -17.04 4.45
CA PHE A 22 -6.55 -15.94 4.56
C PHE A 22 -6.40 -14.92 3.42
N GLY A 23 -5.18 -14.68 2.93
CA GLY A 23 -4.95 -13.86 1.73
C GLY A 23 -5.52 -14.49 0.46
N LEU A 24 -5.34 -15.80 0.28
CA LEU A 24 -5.96 -16.57 -0.81
C LEU A 24 -7.49 -16.54 -0.73
N LEU A 25 -8.06 -16.69 0.47
CA LEU A 25 -9.50 -16.61 0.67
C LEU A 25 -10.06 -15.22 0.34
N ALA A 26 -9.36 -14.15 0.69
CA ALA A 26 -9.75 -12.78 0.34
C ALA A 26 -9.74 -12.55 -1.19
N GLY A 27 -8.73 -13.07 -1.87
CA GLY A 27 -8.58 -12.95 -3.33
C GLY A 27 -9.16 -14.11 -4.14
N ARG A 28 -9.93 -15.04 -3.54
CA ARG A 28 -10.36 -16.29 -4.20
C ARG A 28 -11.11 -16.10 -5.51
N THR A 29 -11.87 -15.02 -5.64
CA THR A 29 -12.62 -14.71 -6.87
C THR A 29 -11.72 -14.39 -8.05
N LEU A 30 -10.48 -13.97 -7.80
CA LEU A 30 -9.46 -13.78 -8.85
C LEU A 30 -9.01 -15.11 -9.49
N LEU A 31 -9.30 -16.25 -8.85
CA LEU A 31 -8.99 -17.59 -9.38
C LEU A 31 -10.12 -18.18 -10.24
N THR A 32 -11.28 -17.52 -10.31
CA THR A 32 -12.39 -17.97 -11.16
C THR A 32 -12.09 -17.67 -12.65
N PRO A 33 -12.58 -18.46 -13.61
CA PRO A 33 -12.43 -18.16 -15.02
C PRO A 33 -13.04 -16.81 -15.42
N GLY A 34 -12.52 -16.21 -16.48
CA GLY A 34 -13.01 -14.93 -17.00
C GLY A 34 -12.41 -13.71 -16.32
N TYR A 35 -12.94 -12.55 -16.66
CA TYR A 35 -12.53 -11.24 -16.14
C TYR A 35 -13.76 -10.54 -15.55
N PHE A 36 -13.57 -9.64 -14.62
CA PHE A 36 -14.65 -8.89 -13.99
C PHE A 36 -14.52 -7.39 -14.30
N ASN A 37 -15.65 -6.71 -14.33
CA ASN A 37 -15.69 -5.26 -14.55
C ASN A 37 -15.10 -4.52 -13.34
N MET A 38 -14.27 -3.53 -13.61
CA MET A 38 -13.69 -2.63 -12.64
C MET A 38 -13.55 -1.23 -13.24
N HIS A 39 -13.34 -0.20 -12.44
CA HIS A 39 -13.23 1.17 -12.96
C HIS A 39 -11.99 1.34 -13.85
N ASP A 40 -10.83 0.88 -13.39
CA ASP A 40 -9.59 0.89 -14.16
C ASP A 40 -9.41 -0.44 -14.88
N ASP A 41 -10.11 -0.62 -15.99
CA ASP A 41 -10.13 -1.85 -16.80
C ASP A 41 -8.94 -1.97 -17.77
N LEU A 42 -8.07 -0.95 -17.83
CA LEU A 42 -6.90 -0.92 -18.72
C LEU A 42 -5.73 -1.81 -18.24
N GLN A 43 -5.88 -2.57 -17.16
CA GLN A 43 -4.78 -3.35 -16.59
C GLN A 43 -4.20 -4.38 -17.56
N MET A 44 -5.06 -5.05 -18.34
CA MET A 44 -4.60 -6.01 -19.36
C MET A 44 -3.85 -5.31 -20.49
N MET A 45 -4.37 -4.16 -20.93
CA MET A 45 -3.71 -3.37 -21.99
C MET A 45 -2.35 -2.89 -21.54
N ARG A 46 -2.24 -2.33 -20.33
CA ARG A 46 -0.95 -1.91 -19.78
C ARG A 46 0.05 -3.06 -19.65
N GLN A 47 -0.42 -4.26 -19.31
CA GLN A 47 0.44 -5.44 -19.24
C GLN A 47 0.89 -5.90 -20.64
N LEU A 48 0.02 -5.83 -21.65
CA LEU A 48 0.36 -6.09 -23.04
C LEU A 48 1.43 -5.12 -23.54
N GLU A 49 1.25 -3.84 -23.26
CA GLU A 49 2.18 -2.78 -23.64
C GLU A 49 3.55 -2.95 -22.96
N MET A 50 3.59 -3.37 -21.71
CA MET A 50 4.85 -3.69 -21.02
C MET A 50 5.59 -4.84 -21.73
N GLU A 51 4.86 -5.87 -22.14
CA GLU A 51 5.47 -7.00 -22.89
C GLU A 51 5.98 -6.56 -24.25
N LYS A 52 5.24 -5.70 -24.97
CA LYS A 52 5.70 -5.13 -26.28
C LYS A 52 6.97 -4.32 -26.11
N CYS A 53 7.02 -3.41 -25.14
CA CYS A 53 8.22 -2.65 -24.83
C CYS A 53 9.45 -3.55 -24.68
N PHE A 54 9.32 -4.66 -23.95
CA PHE A 54 10.42 -5.57 -23.71
C PHE A 54 10.82 -6.33 -24.98
N ARG A 55 9.86 -6.72 -25.82
CA ARG A 55 10.13 -7.34 -27.13
C ARG A 55 10.87 -6.38 -28.08
N ASP A 56 10.54 -5.09 -28.01
CA ASP A 56 11.19 -4.03 -28.77
C ASP A 56 12.55 -3.59 -28.18
N GLY A 57 13.00 -4.25 -27.11
CA GLY A 57 14.28 -3.96 -26.45
C GLY A 57 14.28 -2.70 -25.60
N GLN A 58 13.12 -2.11 -25.31
CA GLN A 58 12.99 -0.91 -24.49
C GLN A 58 12.99 -1.28 -23.01
N ILE A 59 14.15 -1.20 -22.35
CA ILE A 59 14.34 -1.51 -20.93
C ILE A 59 15.07 -0.34 -20.27
N PRO A 60 14.46 0.40 -19.34
CA PRO A 60 13.06 0.27 -18.89
C PRO A 60 12.05 0.72 -19.94
N CYS A 61 10.84 0.12 -19.90
CA CYS A 61 9.72 0.56 -20.72
C CYS A 61 9.30 1.99 -20.32
N ARG A 62 9.14 2.86 -21.31
CA ARG A 62 8.68 4.25 -21.14
C ARG A 62 7.55 4.61 -22.09
N TRP A 63 7.79 4.38 -23.36
CA TRP A 63 6.86 4.68 -24.45
C TRP A 63 6.16 3.41 -24.91
N ILE A 64 4.84 3.39 -24.82
CA ILE A 64 4.01 2.28 -25.30
C ILE A 64 3.46 2.57 -26.69
N PRO A 65 3.47 1.61 -27.64
CA PRO A 65 3.19 1.91 -29.04
C PRO A 65 1.70 2.06 -29.37
N ASP A 66 0.80 1.28 -28.75
CA ASP A 66 -0.58 1.13 -29.23
C ASP A 66 -1.59 2.11 -28.60
N MET A 67 -1.27 2.70 -27.46
CA MET A 67 -2.13 3.71 -26.84
C MET A 67 -2.05 5.06 -27.57
N GLY A 68 -2.90 6.02 -27.18
CA GLY A 68 -2.93 7.34 -27.82
C GLY A 68 -3.38 7.26 -29.26
N TYR A 69 -4.46 6.50 -29.54
CA TYR A 69 -5.01 6.29 -30.89
C TYR A 69 -4.01 5.68 -31.88
N GLY A 70 -3.05 4.88 -31.39
CA GLY A 70 -2.00 4.27 -32.21
C GLY A 70 -0.78 5.17 -32.47
N PHE A 71 -0.74 6.37 -31.91
CA PHE A 71 0.44 7.23 -31.99
C PHE A 71 1.48 6.98 -30.91
N GLY A 72 1.16 6.11 -29.97
CA GLY A 72 1.98 5.83 -28.81
C GLY A 72 1.72 6.79 -27.64
N PHE A 73 2.17 6.39 -26.46
CA PHE A 73 1.94 7.15 -25.23
C PHE A 73 3.09 6.94 -24.22
N PRO A 74 3.59 7.98 -23.54
CA PRO A 74 4.69 7.87 -22.55
C PRO A 74 4.18 7.32 -21.20
N LEU A 75 3.44 6.21 -21.20
CA LEU A 75 2.74 5.70 -20.01
C LEU A 75 3.69 5.47 -18.86
N PHE A 76 4.70 4.61 -19.03
CA PHE A 76 5.58 4.22 -17.94
C PHE A 76 6.68 5.23 -17.62
N ASN A 77 6.64 6.38 -18.29
CA ASN A 77 7.40 7.56 -17.88
C ASN A 77 6.75 8.28 -16.69
N PHE A 78 5.41 8.18 -16.55
CA PHE A 78 4.62 8.86 -15.51
C PHE A 78 3.79 7.90 -14.64
N TYR A 79 3.46 6.73 -15.17
CA TYR A 79 2.68 5.72 -14.46
C TYR A 79 3.61 4.65 -13.85
N PRO A 80 3.55 4.41 -12.53
CA PRO A 80 4.53 3.56 -11.84
C PRO A 80 4.55 2.12 -12.36
N PRO A 81 5.73 1.58 -12.75
CA PRO A 81 5.84 0.36 -13.54
C PRO A 81 5.90 -0.94 -12.73
N LEU A 82 6.17 -0.91 -11.41
CA LEU A 82 6.50 -2.11 -10.64
C LEU A 82 5.43 -3.22 -10.69
N PRO A 83 4.11 -2.95 -10.57
CA PRO A 83 3.10 -3.99 -10.66
C PRO A 83 3.13 -4.73 -12.00
N TYR A 84 3.38 -4.00 -13.09
CA TYR A 84 3.46 -4.58 -14.45
C TYR A 84 4.78 -5.31 -14.69
N LEU A 85 5.86 -4.91 -14.02
CA LEU A 85 7.12 -5.68 -14.00
C LEU A 85 6.94 -7.01 -13.27
N ILE A 86 6.18 -7.03 -12.16
CA ILE A 86 5.78 -8.27 -11.47
C ILE A 86 4.92 -9.13 -12.41
N GLY A 87 3.92 -8.52 -13.05
CA GLY A 87 3.11 -9.17 -14.07
C GLY A 87 3.95 -9.73 -15.21
N GLN A 88 4.97 -9.01 -15.69
CA GLN A 88 5.88 -9.52 -16.72
C GLN A 88 6.64 -10.77 -16.26
N GLY A 89 7.03 -10.85 -14.99
CA GLY A 89 7.58 -12.08 -14.40
C GLY A 89 6.59 -13.25 -14.47
N ILE A 90 5.28 -13.01 -14.26
CA ILE A 90 4.24 -14.04 -14.42
C ILE A 90 4.05 -14.41 -15.89
N ARG A 91 4.09 -13.44 -16.81
CA ARG A 91 4.02 -13.67 -18.27
C ARG A 91 5.13 -14.59 -18.76
N LEU A 92 6.33 -14.50 -18.21
CA LEU A 92 7.44 -15.42 -18.55
C LEU A 92 7.11 -16.90 -18.23
N LEU A 93 6.12 -17.16 -17.37
CA LEU A 93 5.60 -18.49 -17.08
C LEU A 93 4.45 -18.90 -18.01
N SER A 94 4.21 -18.16 -19.10
CA SER A 94 3.22 -18.40 -20.14
C SER A 94 1.74 -18.27 -19.71
N PHE A 95 1.46 -17.56 -18.59
CA PHE A 95 0.08 -17.23 -18.22
C PHE A 95 -0.55 -16.26 -19.25
N SER A 96 -1.87 -16.34 -19.44
CA SER A 96 -2.61 -15.36 -20.25
C SER A 96 -2.52 -13.96 -19.66
N PHE A 97 -2.84 -12.90 -20.44
CA PHE A 97 -2.88 -11.53 -19.90
C PHE A 97 -3.93 -11.38 -18.79
N VAL A 98 -5.10 -12.03 -18.96
CA VAL A 98 -6.16 -12.05 -17.96
C VAL A 98 -5.67 -12.67 -16.66
N ASP A 99 -5.09 -13.87 -16.73
CA ASP A 99 -4.60 -14.57 -15.54
C ASP A 99 -3.42 -13.83 -14.91
N THR A 100 -2.56 -13.22 -15.72
CA THR A 100 -1.43 -12.40 -15.21
C THR A 100 -1.93 -11.23 -14.37
N VAL A 101 -2.91 -10.46 -14.84
CA VAL A 101 -3.49 -9.34 -14.11
C VAL A 101 -4.13 -9.83 -12.80
N LYS A 102 -4.92 -10.90 -12.86
CA LYS A 102 -5.58 -11.50 -11.70
C LYS A 102 -4.57 -12.02 -10.68
N LEU A 103 -3.53 -12.71 -11.11
CA LEU A 103 -2.45 -13.19 -10.24
C LEU A 103 -1.64 -12.04 -9.64
N THR A 104 -1.42 -10.97 -10.38
CA THR A 104 -0.75 -9.77 -9.86
C THR A 104 -1.55 -9.13 -8.72
N PHE A 105 -2.88 -9.02 -8.86
CA PHE A 105 -3.76 -8.59 -7.77
C PHE A 105 -3.75 -9.59 -6.60
N LEU A 106 -3.83 -10.89 -6.87
CA LEU A 106 -3.79 -11.90 -5.81
C LEU A 106 -2.50 -11.84 -5.00
N LEU A 107 -1.36 -11.66 -5.68
CA LEU A 107 -0.07 -11.50 -5.02
C LEU A 107 -0.04 -10.27 -4.10
N SER A 108 -0.71 -9.17 -4.45
CA SER A 108 -0.78 -7.99 -3.57
C SER A 108 -1.46 -8.32 -2.23
N PHE A 109 -2.53 -9.12 -2.22
CA PHE A 109 -3.16 -9.61 -0.98
C PHE A 109 -2.19 -10.46 -0.14
N LEU A 110 -1.49 -11.38 -0.78
CA LEU A 110 -0.57 -12.28 -0.09
C LEU A 110 0.62 -11.52 0.52
N VAL A 111 1.20 -10.60 -0.25
CA VAL A 111 2.32 -9.76 0.22
C VAL A 111 1.85 -8.82 1.32
N SER A 112 0.67 -8.19 1.19
CA SER A 112 0.07 -7.34 2.23
C SER A 112 -0.08 -8.08 3.56
N GLY A 113 -0.60 -9.30 3.51
CA GLY A 113 -0.73 -10.14 4.72
C GLY A 113 0.63 -10.44 5.36
N VAL A 114 1.61 -10.87 4.57
CA VAL A 114 2.94 -11.23 5.07
C VAL A 114 3.66 -10.00 5.65
N THR A 115 3.63 -8.87 4.99
CA THR A 115 4.30 -7.64 5.46
C THR A 115 3.67 -7.11 6.75
N MET A 116 2.34 -7.15 6.85
CA MET A 116 1.63 -6.77 8.08
C MET A 116 1.92 -7.76 9.22
N TYR A 117 1.99 -9.08 8.94
CA TYR A 117 2.42 -10.06 9.94
C TYR A 117 3.82 -9.75 10.46
N LEU A 118 4.78 -9.47 9.57
CA LEU A 118 6.15 -9.15 9.95
C LEU A 118 6.24 -7.90 10.83
N LEU A 119 5.45 -6.88 10.54
CA LEU A 119 5.37 -5.66 11.35
C LEU A 119 4.73 -5.93 12.72
N ALA A 120 3.53 -6.49 12.71
CA ALA A 120 2.72 -6.59 13.93
C ALA A 120 3.29 -7.58 14.95
N LYS A 121 3.93 -8.67 14.49
CA LYS A 121 4.57 -9.63 15.40
C LYS A 121 5.70 -9.04 16.26
N GLU A 122 6.34 -7.96 15.82
CA GLU A 122 7.40 -7.29 16.59
C GLU A 122 6.87 -6.72 17.91
N PHE A 123 5.59 -6.40 17.96
CA PHE A 123 4.94 -5.72 19.07
C PHE A 123 3.94 -6.61 19.81
N PHE A 124 3.25 -7.48 19.10
CA PHE A 124 2.10 -8.25 19.61
C PHE A 124 2.32 -9.77 19.57
N GLY A 125 3.55 -10.21 19.26
CA GLY A 125 3.87 -11.63 19.12
C GLY A 125 3.21 -12.28 17.90
N LYS A 126 3.38 -13.59 17.75
CA LYS A 126 2.94 -14.33 16.54
C LYS A 126 1.42 -14.29 16.36
N THR A 127 0.67 -14.53 17.42
CA THR A 127 -0.81 -14.50 17.40
C THR A 127 -1.31 -13.13 17.02
N GLY A 128 -0.81 -12.06 17.68
CA GLY A 128 -1.16 -10.69 17.32
C GLY A 128 -0.76 -10.34 15.89
N GLY A 129 0.39 -10.87 15.41
CA GLY A 129 0.80 -10.71 14.02
C GLY A 129 -0.17 -11.33 13.02
N VAL A 130 -0.63 -12.57 13.27
CA VAL A 130 -1.62 -13.26 12.42
C VAL A 130 -2.95 -12.52 12.41
N VAL A 131 -3.47 -12.15 13.59
CA VAL A 131 -4.74 -11.41 13.69
C VAL A 131 -4.65 -10.07 12.94
N SER A 132 -3.59 -9.30 13.17
CA SER A 132 -3.40 -8.02 12.47
C SER A 132 -3.32 -8.19 10.94
N ALA A 133 -2.62 -9.22 10.47
CA ALA A 133 -2.50 -9.52 9.04
C ALA A 133 -3.85 -9.86 8.41
N ILE A 134 -4.67 -10.68 9.09
CA ILE A 134 -6.01 -11.05 8.63
C ILE A 134 -6.90 -9.80 8.57
N PHE A 135 -6.97 -9.02 9.64
CA PHE A 135 -7.76 -7.77 9.66
C PHE A 135 -7.31 -6.78 8.59
N TYR A 136 -6.01 -6.68 8.34
CA TYR A 136 -5.47 -5.80 7.30
C TYR A 136 -5.93 -6.22 5.91
N VAL A 137 -5.76 -7.48 5.55
CA VAL A 137 -6.13 -8.01 4.22
C VAL A 137 -7.64 -8.02 4.01
N TRP A 138 -8.43 -8.24 5.07
CA TRP A 138 -9.88 -8.28 5.03
C TRP A 138 -10.55 -6.92 5.33
N ALA A 139 -9.76 -5.85 5.43
CA ALA A 139 -10.32 -4.50 5.49
C ALA A 139 -11.13 -4.23 4.20
N PRO A 140 -12.36 -3.68 4.30
CA PRO A 140 -13.22 -3.46 3.13
C PRO A 140 -12.53 -2.72 2.00
N TYR A 141 -11.65 -1.77 2.31
CA TYR A 141 -10.93 -0.99 1.32
C TYR A 141 -10.03 -1.84 0.40
N HIS A 142 -9.39 -2.91 0.88
CA HIS A 142 -8.64 -3.82 0.02
C HIS A 142 -9.54 -4.48 -1.04
N ALA A 143 -10.76 -4.85 -0.66
CA ALA A 143 -11.72 -5.42 -1.60
C ALA A 143 -12.24 -4.37 -2.59
N VAL A 144 -12.51 -3.15 -2.14
CA VAL A 144 -12.92 -2.02 -3.01
C VAL A 144 -11.83 -1.71 -4.01
N ASP A 145 -10.59 -1.61 -3.55
CA ASP A 145 -9.43 -1.26 -4.36
C ASP A 145 -9.18 -2.26 -5.49
N VAL A 146 -9.32 -3.54 -5.20
CA VAL A 146 -9.10 -4.62 -6.18
C VAL A 146 -10.34 -4.90 -7.03
N PHE A 147 -11.53 -5.06 -6.42
CA PHE A 147 -12.70 -5.59 -7.12
C PHE A 147 -13.64 -4.51 -7.67
N VAL A 148 -13.57 -3.28 -7.18
CA VAL A 148 -14.39 -2.16 -7.67
C VAL A 148 -13.54 -1.21 -8.49
N ARG A 149 -12.46 -0.70 -7.90
CA ARG A 149 -11.61 0.29 -8.55
C ARG A 149 -10.64 -0.31 -9.58
N GLY A 150 -10.19 -1.56 -9.37
CA GLY A 150 -9.14 -2.16 -10.19
C GLY A 150 -7.80 -1.42 -10.06
N ALA A 151 -7.55 -0.77 -8.93
CA ALA A 151 -6.40 0.09 -8.69
C ALA A 151 -5.15 -0.73 -8.33
N MET A 152 -4.59 -1.42 -9.31
CA MET A 152 -3.47 -2.35 -9.12
C MET A 152 -2.27 -1.71 -8.43
N ASN A 153 -1.92 -0.50 -8.81
CA ASN A 153 -0.78 0.23 -8.27
C ASN A 153 -0.98 0.58 -6.80
N GLU A 154 -2.21 0.94 -6.41
CA GLU A 154 -2.59 1.25 -5.03
C GLU A 154 -2.59 -0.01 -4.17
N ALA A 155 -3.15 -1.12 -4.67
CA ALA A 155 -3.12 -2.41 -3.97
C ALA A 155 -1.69 -2.85 -3.62
N TRP A 156 -0.73 -2.63 -4.51
CA TRP A 156 0.68 -2.88 -4.22
C TRP A 156 1.28 -1.87 -3.26
N ALA A 157 0.89 -0.59 -3.31
CA ALA A 157 1.34 0.41 -2.34
C ALA A 157 0.92 0.02 -0.91
N LEU A 158 -0.32 -0.47 -0.73
CA LEU A 158 -0.80 -0.99 0.56
C LEU A 158 0.06 -2.17 1.05
N ALA A 159 0.56 -3.02 0.16
CA ALA A 159 1.46 -4.12 0.52
C ALA A 159 2.82 -3.62 1.06
N TRP A 160 3.30 -2.46 0.59
CA TRP A 160 4.61 -1.94 0.96
C TRP A 160 4.62 -1.10 2.25
N PHE A 161 3.51 -0.49 2.64
CA PHE A 161 3.42 0.32 3.86
C PHE A 161 3.90 -0.44 5.11
N PRO A 162 3.38 -1.63 5.44
CA PRO A 162 3.86 -2.37 6.60
C PRO A 162 5.33 -2.78 6.47
N LEU A 163 5.81 -3.06 5.27
CA LEU A 163 7.21 -3.43 5.02
C LEU A 163 8.16 -2.29 5.35
N ILE A 164 7.81 -1.06 4.94
CA ILE A 164 8.61 0.14 5.22
C ILE A 164 8.62 0.41 6.73
N LEU A 165 7.47 0.35 7.39
CA LEU A 165 7.39 0.53 8.85
C LEU A 165 8.19 -0.54 9.60
N TRP A 166 8.10 -1.80 9.17
CA TRP A 166 8.86 -2.90 9.78
C TRP A 166 10.37 -2.75 9.60
N THR A 167 10.84 -2.50 8.37
CA THR A 167 12.27 -2.39 8.08
C THR A 167 12.90 -1.18 8.76
N SER A 168 12.20 -0.05 8.81
CA SER A 168 12.65 1.14 9.53
C SER A 168 12.71 0.91 11.05
N TYR A 169 11.70 0.27 11.63
CA TYR A 169 11.73 -0.12 13.03
C TYR A 169 12.92 -1.01 13.36
N ARG A 170 13.17 -2.03 12.52
CA ARG A 170 14.33 -2.91 12.68
C ARG A 170 15.65 -2.16 12.54
N LEU A 171 15.75 -1.21 11.62
CA LEU A 171 16.93 -0.37 11.47
C LEU A 171 17.17 0.48 12.73
N ILE A 172 16.14 1.13 13.28
CA ILE A 172 16.24 1.96 14.47
C ILE A 172 16.61 1.12 15.72
N LYS A 173 16.07 -0.08 15.84
CA LYS A 173 16.26 -0.94 17.03
C LYS A 173 17.57 -1.73 17.03
N GLN A 174 18.06 -2.14 15.86
CA GLN A 174 19.24 -3.01 15.76
C GLN A 174 20.55 -2.25 15.89
N LYS A 175 21.51 -2.85 16.61
CA LYS A 175 22.90 -2.37 16.70
C LYS A 175 23.85 -3.14 15.77
N LYS A 176 23.44 -4.31 15.31
CA LYS A 176 24.22 -5.20 14.43
C LYS A 176 23.51 -5.40 13.11
N LYS A 177 24.23 -5.78 12.05
CA LYS A 177 23.69 -6.03 10.70
C LYS A 177 22.96 -4.81 10.12
N LEU A 178 23.45 -3.61 10.38
CA LEU A 178 22.82 -2.35 9.91
C LEU A 178 22.68 -2.34 8.39
N THR A 179 23.69 -2.78 7.63
CA THR A 179 23.65 -2.86 6.16
C THR A 179 22.44 -3.63 5.66
N LYS A 180 22.10 -4.76 6.29
CA LYS A 180 20.89 -5.52 5.92
C LYS A 180 19.63 -4.68 6.02
N TRP A 181 19.49 -3.87 7.06
CA TRP A 181 18.30 -3.07 7.31
C TRP A 181 18.29 -1.76 6.52
N ILE A 182 19.48 -1.20 6.22
CA ILE A 182 19.63 -0.06 5.29
C ILE A 182 19.14 -0.48 3.89
N VAL A 183 19.67 -1.60 3.37
CA VAL A 183 19.26 -2.13 2.06
C VAL A 183 17.78 -2.57 2.08
N GLY A 184 17.33 -3.24 3.15
CA GLY A 184 15.95 -3.67 3.28
C GLY A 184 14.96 -2.49 3.27
N LEU A 185 15.27 -1.39 3.97
CA LEU A 185 14.44 -0.18 3.95
C LEU A 185 14.51 0.53 2.59
N ALA A 186 15.68 0.59 1.98
CA ALA A 186 15.85 1.17 0.65
C ALA A 186 15.03 0.41 -0.40
N LEU A 187 15.07 -0.91 -0.39
CA LEU A 187 14.25 -1.74 -1.29
C LEU A 187 12.75 -1.58 -1.01
N ALA A 188 12.33 -1.49 0.26
CA ALA A 188 10.94 -1.27 0.60
C ALA A 188 10.42 0.10 0.11
N TRP A 189 11.22 1.16 0.21
CA TRP A 189 10.88 2.46 -0.38
C TRP A 189 10.94 2.44 -1.91
N PHE A 190 11.92 1.78 -2.51
CA PHE A 190 12.00 1.59 -3.96
C PHE A 190 10.71 0.96 -4.49
N THR A 191 10.20 -0.09 -3.84
CA THR A 191 8.96 -0.75 -4.27
C THR A 191 7.75 0.18 -4.18
N LEU A 192 7.64 1.03 -3.16
CA LEU A 192 6.56 2.00 -3.06
C LEU A 192 6.71 3.12 -4.12
N LEU A 193 7.90 3.69 -4.28
CA LEU A 193 8.20 4.74 -5.26
C LEU A 193 7.88 4.31 -6.70
N THR A 194 8.05 3.03 -7.01
CA THR A 194 7.78 2.46 -8.34
C THR A 194 6.41 1.79 -8.45
N SER A 195 5.59 1.81 -7.37
CA SER A 195 4.21 1.33 -7.37
C SER A 195 3.17 2.43 -7.45
N HIS A 196 3.34 3.55 -6.71
CA HIS A 196 2.28 4.57 -6.69
C HIS A 196 2.77 5.94 -6.18
N ASN A 197 2.71 6.96 -7.04
CA ASN A 197 3.22 8.31 -6.73
C ASN A 197 2.44 8.99 -5.59
N LEU A 198 1.10 9.03 -5.67
CA LEU A 198 0.28 9.71 -4.66
C LEU A 198 0.34 9.04 -3.29
N MET A 199 0.43 7.70 -3.26
CA MET A 199 0.56 6.97 -2.01
C MET A 199 1.89 7.27 -1.29
N VAL A 200 2.95 7.63 -2.01
CA VAL A 200 4.20 8.12 -1.42
C VAL A 200 3.94 9.41 -0.63
N LEU A 201 3.20 10.37 -1.20
CA LEU A 201 2.90 11.65 -0.55
C LEU A 201 2.06 11.44 0.72
N ILE A 202 1.00 10.62 0.64
CA ILE A 202 0.12 10.33 1.79
C ILE A 202 0.89 9.57 2.88
N PHE A 203 1.77 8.65 2.52
CA PHE A 203 2.48 7.81 3.47
C PHE A 203 3.70 8.50 4.11
N ALA A 204 4.33 9.46 3.43
CA ALA A 204 5.54 10.13 3.93
C ALA A 204 5.36 10.78 5.33
N PRO A 205 4.31 11.58 5.61
CA PRO A 205 4.10 12.14 6.96
C PRO A 205 3.79 11.07 8.01
N ILE A 206 3.07 10.00 7.64
CA ILE A 206 2.79 8.84 8.50
C ILE A 206 4.10 8.15 8.89
N PHE A 207 4.97 7.91 7.91
CA PHE A 207 6.31 7.34 8.12
C PHE A 207 7.21 8.25 8.96
N ALA A 208 7.18 9.56 8.73
CA ALA A 208 7.95 10.52 9.52
C ALA A 208 7.54 10.48 11.00
N LEU A 209 6.24 10.47 11.29
CA LEU A 209 5.72 10.34 12.65
C LEU A 209 6.16 9.01 13.29
N TRP A 210 6.09 7.90 12.55
CA TRP A 210 6.59 6.59 12.98
C TRP A 210 8.07 6.64 13.37
N CYS A 211 8.91 7.20 12.53
CA CYS A 211 10.33 7.35 12.82
C CYS A 211 10.57 8.20 14.07
N LEU A 212 9.89 9.35 14.20
CA LEU A 212 10.02 10.25 15.34
C LEU A 212 9.71 9.55 16.67
N ILE A 213 8.65 8.75 16.72
CA ILE A 213 8.23 7.99 17.90
C ILE A 213 9.37 7.08 18.41
N PHE A 214 10.06 6.38 17.51
CA PHE A 214 11.14 5.46 17.91
C PHE A 214 12.50 6.14 18.07
N LEU A 215 12.78 7.24 17.34
CA LEU A 215 13.99 8.04 17.51
C LEU A 215 14.00 8.75 18.87
N ARG A 216 12.85 9.20 19.39
CA ARG A 216 12.72 9.80 20.76
C ARG A 216 13.29 8.92 21.86
N GLN A 217 13.43 7.61 21.66
CA GLN A 217 14.05 6.67 22.60
C GLN A 217 15.60 6.76 22.60
N LYS A 218 16.16 7.95 22.38
CA LYS A 218 17.61 8.24 22.30
C LYS A 218 18.33 7.49 21.16
N ARG A 219 17.65 7.32 20.03
CA ARG A 219 18.16 6.62 18.84
C ARG A 219 18.54 7.56 17.68
N TRP A 220 18.76 8.85 17.95
CA TRP A 220 19.07 9.87 16.93
C TRP A 220 20.28 9.54 16.06
N LYS A 221 21.24 8.78 16.56
CA LYS A 221 22.39 8.29 15.78
C LYS A 221 22.00 7.40 14.60
N THR A 222 20.74 6.99 14.50
CA THR A 222 20.22 6.17 13.38
C THR A 222 19.77 7.02 12.18
N ILE A 223 19.59 8.34 12.35
CA ILE A 223 19.14 9.25 11.30
C ILE A 223 19.99 9.13 10.02
N PRO A 224 21.33 9.16 10.05
CA PRO A 224 22.12 9.02 8.82
C PRO A 224 21.84 7.74 8.05
N TYR A 225 21.52 6.65 8.74
CA TYR A 225 21.16 5.37 8.09
C TYR A 225 19.76 5.39 7.49
N LEU A 226 18.80 6.08 8.12
CA LEU A 226 17.45 6.30 7.56
C LEU A 226 17.55 7.16 6.29
N VAL A 227 18.28 8.26 6.36
CA VAL A 227 18.52 9.14 5.21
C VAL A 227 19.27 8.41 4.10
N GLY A 228 20.32 7.67 4.43
CA GLY A 228 21.07 6.86 3.46
C GLY A 228 20.20 5.80 2.77
N SER A 229 19.27 5.19 3.50
CA SER A 229 18.28 4.28 2.91
C SER A 229 17.36 5.00 1.92
N GLY A 230 16.92 6.22 2.25
CA GLY A 230 16.10 7.05 1.37
C GLY A 230 16.84 7.45 0.08
N ILE A 231 18.09 7.91 0.22
CA ILE A 231 18.95 8.25 -0.93
C ILE A 231 19.17 7.03 -1.83
N LEU A 232 19.44 5.86 -1.24
CA LEU A 232 19.59 4.62 -2.00
C LEU A 232 18.28 4.22 -2.71
N ALA A 233 17.13 4.39 -2.06
CA ALA A 233 15.83 4.12 -2.67
C ALA A 233 15.55 5.04 -3.87
N LEU A 234 15.83 6.34 -3.73
CA LEU A 234 15.72 7.32 -4.81
C LEU A 234 16.67 6.98 -5.96
N GLY A 235 17.91 6.60 -5.67
CA GLY A 235 18.85 6.15 -6.69
C GLY A 235 18.38 4.91 -7.45
N LEU A 236 17.83 3.92 -6.73
CA LEU A 236 17.27 2.70 -7.35
C LEU A 236 16.02 2.99 -8.20
N SER A 237 15.19 3.94 -7.80
CA SER A 237 13.96 4.32 -8.52
C SER A 237 14.20 5.44 -9.56
N ALA A 238 15.41 5.95 -9.71
CA ALA A 238 15.75 7.11 -10.55
C ALA A 238 15.33 6.92 -12.02
N PHE A 239 15.35 5.68 -12.53
CA PHE A 239 14.93 5.37 -13.90
C PHE A 239 13.47 5.75 -14.17
N PHE A 240 12.63 5.80 -13.12
CA PHE A 240 11.23 6.19 -13.16
C PHE A 240 11.00 7.57 -12.54
N THR A 241 11.53 7.83 -11.33
CA THR A 241 11.23 9.05 -10.58
C THR A 241 11.83 10.31 -11.21
N LEU A 242 13.02 10.23 -11.81
CA LEU A 242 13.63 11.39 -12.46
C LEU A 242 12.86 11.83 -13.71
N PRO A 243 12.54 10.97 -14.69
CA PRO A 243 11.70 11.35 -15.81
C PRO A 243 10.34 11.91 -15.36
N ALA A 244 9.65 11.22 -14.42
CA ALA A 244 8.36 11.66 -13.93
C ALA A 244 8.39 13.11 -13.37
N ILE A 245 9.46 13.50 -12.70
CA ILE A 245 9.61 14.85 -12.13
C ILE A 245 10.09 15.86 -13.19
N LEU A 246 11.10 15.51 -13.97
CA LEU A 246 11.74 16.48 -14.88
C LEU A 246 10.90 16.74 -16.14
N GLU A 247 10.14 15.74 -16.58
CA GLU A 247 9.34 15.80 -17.81
C GLU A 247 7.85 16.08 -17.55
N GLN A 248 7.42 16.28 -16.29
CA GLN A 248 6.02 16.60 -15.96
C GLN A 248 5.46 17.81 -16.73
N LYS A 249 6.32 18.76 -17.11
CA LYS A 249 5.94 19.94 -17.90
C LYS A 249 5.52 19.60 -19.34
N LEU A 250 5.83 18.40 -19.82
CA LEU A 250 5.47 17.93 -21.16
C LEU A 250 4.07 17.30 -21.20
N VAL A 251 3.42 17.15 -20.06
CA VAL A 251 2.06 16.59 -19.92
C VAL A 251 1.16 17.51 -19.14
N GLN A 252 -0.16 17.34 -19.29
CA GLN A 252 -1.16 18.22 -18.69
C GLN A 252 -1.49 17.75 -17.26
N VAL A 253 -0.55 17.92 -16.32
CA VAL A 253 -0.73 17.51 -14.92
C VAL A 253 -1.85 18.29 -14.23
N ASP A 254 -2.06 19.55 -14.62
CA ASP A 254 -3.07 20.44 -14.03
C ASP A 254 -4.51 19.89 -14.17
N THR A 255 -4.76 19.00 -15.13
CA THR A 255 -6.06 18.34 -15.28
C THR A 255 -6.39 17.37 -14.12
N LEU A 256 -5.38 16.96 -13.36
CA LEU A 256 -5.55 16.03 -12.23
C LEU A 256 -5.99 16.70 -10.93
N ILE A 257 -6.09 18.01 -10.90
CA ILE A 257 -6.48 18.78 -9.69
C ILE A 257 -7.76 19.59 -9.88
N VAL A 258 -8.47 19.41 -11.00
CA VAL A 258 -9.69 20.15 -11.32
C VAL A 258 -10.84 19.22 -11.70
N GLY A 259 -12.06 19.71 -11.54
CA GLY A 259 -13.28 18.99 -11.94
C GLY A 259 -13.49 17.72 -11.14
N TYR A 260 -13.64 16.59 -11.82
CA TYR A 260 -13.86 15.28 -11.16
C TYR A 260 -12.74 14.89 -10.21
N TYR A 261 -11.50 15.30 -10.50
CA TYR A 261 -10.32 14.95 -9.69
C TYR A 261 -10.09 15.88 -8.51
N GLU A 262 -10.90 16.93 -8.36
CA GLU A 262 -10.81 17.83 -7.22
C GLU A 262 -11.21 17.09 -5.92
N TYR A 263 -10.39 17.19 -4.88
CA TYR A 263 -10.58 16.45 -3.61
C TYR A 263 -11.96 16.70 -2.96
N ILE A 264 -12.56 17.88 -3.18
CA ILE A 264 -13.88 18.24 -2.65
C ILE A 264 -14.97 17.28 -3.15
N ALA A 265 -14.86 16.80 -4.40
CA ALA A 265 -15.82 15.87 -5.00
C ALA A 265 -15.82 14.47 -4.35
N HIS A 266 -14.80 14.15 -3.55
CA HIS A 266 -14.58 12.81 -2.99
C HIS A 266 -14.69 12.75 -1.47
N PHE A 267 -15.20 13.80 -0.83
CA PHE A 267 -15.49 13.73 0.59
C PHE A 267 -16.65 12.77 0.89
N VAL A 268 -16.49 12.03 1.97
CA VAL A 268 -17.49 11.05 2.40
C VAL A 268 -18.14 11.46 3.73
N SER A 269 -19.39 11.07 3.90
CA SER A 269 -20.13 11.32 5.14
C SER A 269 -19.73 10.33 6.24
N ILE A 270 -19.98 10.70 7.51
CA ILE A 270 -19.77 9.80 8.66
C ILE A 270 -20.62 8.53 8.50
N ASN A 271 -21.81 8.63 7.92
CA ASN A 271 -22.67 7.47 7.67
C ASN A 271 -22.02 6.50 6.69
N GLN A 272 -21.44 6.99 5.59
CA GLN A 272 -20.74 6.16 4.62
C GLN A 272 -19.51 5.47 5.25
N LEU A 273 -18.73 6.19 6.04
CA LEU A 273 -17.52 5.65 6.68
C LEU A 273 -17.80 4.58 7.74
N LEU A 274 -18.82 4.79 8.58
CA LEU A 274 -19.01 3.98 9.80
C LEU A 274 -20.20 3.04 9.73
N PHE A 275 -21.33 3.47 9.17
CA PHE A 275 -22.62 2.76 9.33
C PHE A 275 -23.16 2.16 8.05
N SER A 276 -22.76 2.63 6.88
CA SER A 276 -23.23 2.11 5.61
C SER A 276 -22.81 0.65 5.43
N ARG A 277 -23.73 -0.14 4.83
CA ARG A 277 -23.48 -1.49 4.32
C ARG A 277 -23.57 -1.54 2.80
N PHE A 278 -23.66 -0.38 2.18
CA PHE A 278 -23.75 -0.26 0.74
C PHE A 278 -22.50 -0.84 0.08
N TRP A 279 -22.72 -1.63 -0.97
CA TRP A 279 -21.68 -2.10 -1.86
C TRP A 279 -22.12 -1.86 -3.30
N GLY A 280 -21.36 -1.12 -4.05
CA GLY A 280 -21.65 -0.78 -5.43
C GLY A 280 -20.39 -0.72 -6.28
N TYR A 281 -20.59 -0.62 -7.58
CA TYR A 281 -19.55 -0.57 -8.61
C TYR A 281 -19.60 0.74 -9.41
N GLY A 282 -20.27 1.77 -8.88
CA GLY A 282 -20.35 3.08 -9.48
C GLY A 282 -19.16 3.98 -9.10
N ALA A 283 -19.16 5.18 -9.66
CA ALA A 283 -18.12 6.18 -9.42
C ALA A 283 -18.23 6.81 -8.02
N SER A 284 -17.13 7.36 -7.52
CA SER A 284 -17.13 8.34 -6.45
C SER A 284 -17.61 9.68 -7.01
N VAL A 285 -18.63 10.23 -6.40
CA VAL A 285 -19.22 11.52 -6.79
C VAL A 285 -19.58 12.32 -5.54
N TRP A 286 -20.11 13.54 -5.72
CA TRP A 286 -20.48 14.40 -4.60
C TRP A 286 -21.41 13.73 -3.58
N GLU A 287 -20.96 13.65 -2.31
CA GLU A 287 -21.72 13.33 -1.09
C GLU A 287 -22.49 11.98 -1.11
N THR A 288 -23.84 12.05 -1.05
CA THR A 288 -24.70 10.90 -0.82
C THR A 288 -24.97 10.04 -2.05
N ASN A 289 -24.55 10.49 -3.23
CA ASN A 289 -24.81 9.81 -4.50
C ASN A 289 -23.67 8.89 -4.94
N ASP A 290 -22.71 8.61 -4.06
CA ASP A 290 -21.64 7.70 -4.35
C ASP A 290 -22.14 6.32 -4.76
N GLY A 291 -21.66 5.86 -5.91
CA GLY A 291 -21.89 4.49 -6.39
C GLY A 291 -20.85 3.49 -5.87
N MET A 292 -19.86 3.95 -5.14
CA MET A 292 -18.74 3.17 -4.61
C MET A 292 -18.83 3.05 -3.07
N PRO A 293 -18.42 1.91 -2.45
CA PRO A 293 -18.41 1.76 -1.00
C PRO A 293 -17.19 2.43 -0.37
N PHE A 294 -17.40 3.16 0.75
CA PHE A 294 -16.35 3.85 1.50
C PHE A 294 -16.22 3.41 2.96
N GLN A 295 -16.87 2.33 3.33
CA GLN A 295 -16.90 1.87 4.72
C GLN A 295 -15.53 1.41 5.23
N ILE A 296 -15.18 1.84 6.44
CA ILE A 296 -14.01 1.33 7.18
C ILE A 296 -14.22 -0.14 7.56
N GLY A 297 -15.49 -0.56 7.72
CA GLY A 297 -15.91 -1.86 8.20
C GLY A 297 -16.28 -1.85 9.69
N HIS A 298 -17.45 -2.39 10.00
CA HIS A 298 -18.03 -2.33 11.36
C HIS A 298 -17.11 -2.91 12.43
N LEU A 299 -16.50 -4.08 12.17
CA LEU A 299 -15.57 -4.67 13.12
C LEU A 299 -14.31 -3.81 13.32
N HIS A 300 -13.80 -3.19 12.27
CA HIS A 300 -12.58 -2.38 12.33
C HIS A 300 -12.77 -1.13 13.19
N TRP A 301 -13.83 -0.33 12.95
CA TRP A 301 -14.02 0.89 13.75
C TRP A 301 -14.50 0.60 15.17
N ILE A 302 -15.37 -0.42 15.39
CA ILE A 302 -15.82 -0.79 16.75
C ILE A 302 -14.63 -1.29 17.59
N LEU A 303 -13.80 -2.18 17.03
CA LEU A 303 -12.60 -2.66 17.73
C LEU A 303 -11.58 -1.55 17.97
N SER A 304 -11.52 -0.53 17.12
CA SER A 304 -10.65 0.62 17.36
C SER A 304 -11.08 1.42 18.60
N LEU A 305 -12.40 1.56 18.85
CA LEU A 305 -12.91 2.19 20.08
C LEU A 305 -12.64 1.32 21.31
N VAL A 306 -12.81 0.00 21.21
CA VAL A 306 -12.43 -0.94 22.29
C VAL A 306 -10.94 -0.81 22.57
N LEU A 307 -10.10 -0.74 21.54
CA LEU A 307 -8.65 -0.54 21.69
C LEU A 307 -8.33 0.77 22.39
N LEU A 308 -9.05 1.87 22.11
CA LEU A 308 -8.88 3.14 22.81
C LEU A 308 -9.11 2.97 24.31
N VAL A 309 -10.19 2.29 24.71
CA VAL A 309 -10.49 2.01 26.12
C VAL A 309 -9.38 1.17 26.76
N VAL A 310 -8.90 0.14 26.06
CA VAL A 310 -7.80 -0.72 26.54
C VAL A 310 -6.51 0.08 26.72
N ILE A 311 -6.17 0.97 25.78
CA ILE A 311 -4.99 1.85 25.87
C ILE A 311 -5.08 2.73 27.11
N ILE A 312 -6.22 3.41 27.31
CA ILE A 312 -6.45 4.30 28.45
C ILE A 312 -6.36 3.53 29.77
N PHE A 313 -7.09 2.39 29.88
CA PHE A 313 -7.09 1.56 31.07
C PHE A 313 -5.68 1.05 31.41
N ARG A 314 -4.96 0.52 30.42
CA ARG A 314 -3.59 0.03 30.62
C ARG A 314 -2.65 1.15 31.06
N TYR A 315 -2.76 2.35 30.47
CA TYR A 315 -1.95 3.50 30.85
C TYR A 315 -2.26 3.96 32.28
N ILE A 316 -3.54 4.06 32.67
CA ILE A 316 -3.95 4.43 34.05
C ILE A 316 -3.40 3.43 35.05
N LYS A 317 -3.51 2.12 34.76
CA LYS A 317 -3.08 1.04 35.65
C LYS A 317 -1.56 0.95 35.80
N THR A 318 -0.81 1.07 34.70
CA THR A 318 0.63 0.82 34.69
C THR A 318 1.48 2.09 34.78
N ARG A 319 0.93 3.23 34.36
CA ARG A 319 1.64 4.52 34.21
C ARG A 319 2.88 4.38 33.29
N LYS A 320 2.95 3.32 32.48
CA LYS A 320 4.06 3.02 31.57
C LYS A 320 3.60 3.00 30.14
N VAL A 321 4.41 3.57 29.24
CA VAL A 321 4.20 3.51 27.78
C VAL A 321 5.27 2.60 27.22
N ASP A 322 4.91 1.34 26.98
CA ASP A 322 5.75 0.38 26.26
C ASP A 322 5.51 0.44 24.74
N ASN A 323 6.36 -0.24 23.97
CA ASN A 323 6.26 -0.22 22.51
C ASN A 323 4.91 -0.74 21.97
N PRO A 324 4.32 -1.84 22.49
CA PRO A 324 2.98 -2.28 22.04
C PRO A 324 1.91 -1.21 22.25
N LEU A 325 1.88 -0.56 23.40
CA LEU A 325 0.91 0.51 23.70
C LEU A 325 1.12 1.71 22.76
N LEU A 326 2.38 2.09 22.55
CA LEU A 326 2.75 3.21 21.68
C LEU A 326 2.34 2.96 20.23
N VAL A 327 2.58 1.75 19.72
CA VAL A 327 2.21 1.34 18.36
C VAL A 327 0.69 1.26 18.19
N ALA A 328 -0.02 0.72 19.18
CA ALA A 328 -1.48 0.69 19.17
C ALA A 328 -2.06 2.12 19.14
N ALA A 329 -1.55 3.03 19.98
CA ALA A 329 -1.96 4.43 19.98
C ALA A 329 -1.61 5.14 18.67
N TYR A 330 -0.44 4.86 18.08
CA TYR A 330 -0.04 5.41 16.79
C TYR A 330 -1.02 5.02 15.68
N PHE A 331 -1.33 3.74 15.51
CA PHE A 331 -2.25 3.30 14.46
C PHE A 331 -3.68 3.79 14.69
N LEU A 332 -4.11 3.86 15.95
CA LEU A 332 -5.41 4.43 16.29
C LEU A 332 -5.50 5.90 15.87
N LEU A 333 -4.51 6.71 16.23
CA LEU A 333 -4.44 8.13 15.89
C LEU A 333 -4.38 8.34 14.38
N VAL A 334 -3.49 7.63 13.68
CA VAL A 334 -3.34 7.75 12.22
C VAL A 334 -4.61 7.30 11.51
N GLY A 335 -5.23 6.19 11.93
CA GLY A 335 -6.46 5.69 11.32
C GLY A 335 -7.63 6.67 11.47
N TRP A 336 -7.87 7.21 12.66
CA TRP A 336 -8.94 8.19 12.87
C TRP A 336 -8.63 9.55 12.23
N PHE A 337 -7.37 9.96 12.18
CA PHE A 337 -6.96 11.15 11.44
C PHE A 337 -7.20 10.98 9.93
N ALA A 338 -6.88 9.83 9.37
CA ALA A 338 -7.17 9.53 7.96
C ALA A 338 -8.68 9.52 7.68
N ALA A 339 -9.49 8.93 8.58
CA ALA A 339 -10.96 8.98 8.48
C ALA A 339 -11.50 10.42 8.55
N PHE A 340 -10.91 11.27 9.41
CA PHE A 340 -11.23 12.69 9.47
C PHE A 340 -10.86 13.42 8.17
N MET A 341 -9.69 13.14 7.59
CA MET A 341 -9.25 13.73 6.32
C MET A 341 -10.13 13.36 5.14
N ALA A 342 -10.84 12.24 5.19
CA ALA A 342 -11.81 11.84 4.16
C ALA A 342 -13.15 12.58 4.27
N HIS A 343 -13.38 13.38 5.32
CA HIS A 343 -14.63 14.09 5.57
C HIS A 343 -14.50 15.59 5.26
N SER A 344 -15.56 16.24 4.78
CA SER A 344 -15.58 17.66 4.39
C SER A 344 -15.11 18.65 5.48
N ARG A 345 -15.21 18.29 6.76
CA ARG A 345 -14.66 19.09 7.86
C ARG A 345 -13.14 19.24 7.83
N ALA A 346 -12.44 18.43 7.05
CA ALA A 346 -10.99 18.55 6.85
C ALA A 346 -10.61 19.59 5.77
N THR A 347 -11.56 20.22 5.10
CA THR A 347 -11.33 21.25 4.06
C THR A 347 -10.26 22.30 4.45
N PRO A 348 -10.25 22.87 5.68
CA PRO A 348 -9.21 23.85 6.04
C PRO A 348 -7.79 23.27 6.01
N ILE A 349 -7.64 21.98 6.30
CA ILE A 349 -6.33 21.30 6.22
C ILE A 349 -5.95 21.06 4.77
N TRP A 350 -6.88 20.58 3.94
CA TRP A 350 -6.65 20.38 2.51
C TRP A 350 -6.26 21.69 1.79
N GLN A 351 -6.93 22.81 2.11
CA GLN A 351 -6.62 24.14 1.56
C GLN A 351 -5.24 24.66 1.98
N ALA A 352 -4.72 24.21 3.13
CA ALA A 352 -3.39 24.59 3.61
C ALA A 352 -2.25 23.73 3.01
N LEU A 353 -2.58 22.63 2.34
CA LEU A 353 -1.61 21.78 1.64
C LEU A 353 -1.34 22.38 0.25
N PRO A 354 -0.10 22.28 -0.25
CA PRO A 354 0.16 22.68 -1.64
C PRO A 354 -0.62 21.76 -2.60
N PRO A 355 -1.08 22.31 -3.74
CA PRO A 355 -1.80 21.56 -4.76
C PRO A 355 -0.95 20.48 -5.41
#